data_e422461e3b8a3a8d64e42cc77194bbea
#
_entry.id   e422461e3b8a3a8d64e42cc77194bbea
#
_cell.length_a   1.000
_cell.length_b   1.000
_cell.length_c   1.000
_cell.angle_alpha   90.00
_cell.angle_beta   90.00
_cell.angle_gamma   90.00
#
_symmetry.space_group_name_H-M   'P 1'
#
loop_
_entity.id
_entity.type
_entity.pdbx_description
1 polymer ?
#
loop_
_entity_poly.entity_id
_entity_poly.type
_entity_poly.pdbx_seq_one_letter_code
_entity_poly.pdbx_strand_id
1 'polypeptide(L)'
;ALMRFIEDCGKLDVKGIAFIGDGEPTLNPAMYDAVVLAKKIGIDIGIGTNGLKIDMNRAEDILRDATYIRINLSAGSREGFTKIHQSSPDNFDMLLEKIKTMVKVRKKNDYKCTIGIQMVLIPENFNEIMQLAKIGANLGVDYLQIKQCSDTEYHELGISPKDYERVQDVLKEAEKQSTENYLVKVKWNKINIMDETEVYRGGFRKYDICYGTPLLGQISGNGKVYPCGPFFEKKRFLMGDINRDSYYDIVK
;
A
#
# COMPACT_ATOMS: atom_id res chain seq x y z
N ALA A 1 1.17 -20.04 11.60
CA ALA A 1 2.35 -19.22 11.30
C ALA A 1 2.10 -17.75 11.63
N LEU A 2 1.09 -17.07 11.02
CA LEU A 2 0.88 -15.62 11.15
C LEU A 2 0.69 -15.15 12.60
N MET A 3 -0.14 -15.82 13.40
CA MET A 3 -0.37 -15.44 14.81
C MET A 3 0.91 -15.53 15.63
N ARG A 4 1.69 -16.63 15.48
CA ARG A 4 3.00 -16.80 16.14
C ARG A 4 3.96 -15.69 15.71
N PHE A 5 3.97 -15.33 14.43
CA PHE A 5 4.77 -14.21 13.94
C PHE A 5 4.41 -12.88 14.65
N ILE A 6 3.13 -12.58 14.83
CA ILE A 6 2.69 -11.37 15.56
C ILE A 6 3.19 -11.41 17.02
N GLU A 7 3.07 -12.55 17.70
CA GLU A 7 3.57 -12.75 19.07
C GLU A 7 5.08 -12.54 19.15
N ASP A 8 5.84 -13.10 18.20
CA ASP A 8 7.30 -12.93 18.14
C ASP A 8 7.69 -11.46 17.86
N CYS A 9 6.92 -10.75 17.02
CA CYS A 9 7.09 -9.30 16.83
C CYS A 9 6.90 -8.53 18.14
N GLY A 10 5.95 -8.91 18.96
CA GLY A 10 5.77 -8.31 20.30
C GLY A 10 6.97 -8.51 21.21
N LYS A 11 7.55 -9.73 21.25
CA LYS A 11 8.78 -10.05 22.02
C LYS A 11 10.00 -9.26 21.53
N LEU A 12 10.04 -8.90 20.25
CA LEU A 12 11.10 -8.13 19.60
C LEU A 12 10.89 -6.61 19.68
N ASP A 13 9.84 -6.16 20.36
CA ASP A 13 9.47 -4.75 20.46
C ASP A 13 9.25 -4.07 19.08
N VAL A 14 8.73 -4.83 18.11
CA VAL A 14 8.37 -4.31 16.79
C VAL A 14 7.25 -3.27 16.96
N LYS A 15 7.43 -2.07 16.40
CA LYS A 15 6.50 -0.95 16.59
C LYS A 15 5.35 -0.95 15.59
N GLY A 16 5.57 -1.48 14.39
CA GLY A 16 4.54 -1.48 13.36
C GLY A 16 4.70 -2.61 12.36
N ILE A 17 3.59 -3.11 11.86
CA ILE A 17 3.53 -4.11 10.80
C ILE A 17 2.64 -3.58 9.69
N ALA A 18 3.10 -3.70 8.44
CA ALA A 18 2.30 -3.37 7.28
C ALA A 18 1.93 -4.64 6.50
N PHE A 19 0.65 -4.95 6.45
CA PHE A 19 0.12 -5.96 5.54
C PHE A 19 -0.04 -5.33 4.16
N ILE A 20 1.01 -5.44 3.35
CA ILE A 20 1.09 -4.84 2.01
C ILE A 20 1.73 -5.86 1.08
N GLY A 21 1.13 -6.12 0.01
CA GLY A 21 1.57 -6.59 -1.25
C GLY A 21 2.44 -7.69 -1.52
N ASP A 22 2.80 -8.60 -1.77
CA ASP A 22 3.15 -9.79 -2.48
C ASP A 22 1.88 -10.65 -2.62
N GLY A 23 0.89 -10.07 -3.30
CA GLY A 23 -0.48 -10.55 -3.38
C GLY A 23 -1.47 -9.63 -2.66
N GLU A 24 -2.64 -10.16 -2.30
CA GLU A 24 -3.73 -9.42 -1.65
C GLU A 24 -3.91 -9.88 -0.19
N PRO A 25 -3.62 -9.04 0.80
CA PRO A 25 -3.68 -9.44 2.21
C PRO A 25 -5.06 -9.92 2.67
N THR A 26 -6.14 -9.37 2.12
CA THR A 26 -7.51 -9.71 2.51
C THR A 26 -7.97 -11.10 2.05
N LEU A 27 -7.16 -11.79 1.25
CA LEU A 27 -7.36 -13.21 0.92
C LEU A 27 -6.94 -14.15 2.06
N ASN A 28 -6.12 -13.66 3.00
CA ASN A 28 -5.75 -14.44 4.17
C ASN A 28 -6.78 -14.23 5.29
N PRO A 29 -7.63 -15.20 5.60
CA PRO A 29 -8.68 -15.04 6.62
C PRO A 29 -8.12 -14.76 8.02
N ALA A 30 -6.90 -15.18 8.31
CA ALA A 30 -6.23 -14.92 9.59
C ALA A 30 -5.74 -13.47 9.72
N MET A 31 -5.77 -12.66 8.67
CA MET A 31 -5.32 -11.27 8.72
C MET A 31 -6.13 -10.45 9.74
N TYR A 32 -7.43 -10.62 9.80
CA TYR A 32 -8.29 -9.87 10.73
C TYR A 32 -7.94 -10.18 12.19
N ASP A 33 -7.77 -11.46 12.51
CA ASP A 33 -7.35 -11.89 13.87
C ASP A 33 -5.93 -11.40 14.21
N ALA A 34 -5.04 -11.37 13.21
CA ALA A 34 -3.70 -10.84 13.37
C ALA A 34 -3.70 -9.34 13.68
N VAL A 35 -4.59 -8.56 13.03
CA VAL A 35 -4.77 -7.12 13.32
C VAL A 35 -5.23 -6.93 14.77
N VAL A 36 -6.25 -7.67 15.20
CA VAL A 36 -6.78 -7.60 16.59
C VAL A 36 -5.69 -7.97 17.60
N LEU A 37 -4.95 -9.05 17.35
CA LEU A 37 -3.85 -9.48 18.23
C LEU A 37 -2.74 -8.43 18.31
N ALA A 38 -2.31 -7.91 17.15
CA ALA A 38 -1.25 -6.90 17.07
C ALA A 38 -1.61 -5.64 17.87
N LYS A 39 -2.84 -5.15 17.71
CA LYS A 39 -3.34 -4.02 18.50
C LYS A 39 -3.31 -4.30 20.01
N LYS A 40 -3.75 -5.49 20.42
CA LYS A 40 -3.74 -5.93 21.83
C LYS A 40 -2.36 -5.92 22.45
N ILE A 41 -1.31 -6.22 21.68
CA ILE A 41 0.08 -6.25 22.15
C ILE A 41 0.86 -4.97 21.84
N GLY A 42 0.18 -3.91 21.38
CA GLY A 42 0.76 -2.58 21.20
C GLY A 42 1.52 -2.36 19.89
N ILE A 43 1.25 -3.15 18.84
CA ILE A 43 1.86 -3.00 17.52
C ILE A 43 0.90 -2.23 16.60
N ASP A 44 1.37 -1.18 15.97
CA ASP A 44 0.62 -0.43 14.97
C ASP A 44 0.49 -1.22 13.65
N ILE A 45 -0.71 -1.19 13.06
CA ILE A 45 -0.99 -1.94 11.83
C ILE A 45 -1.36 -1.00 10.68
N GLY A 46 -0.65 -1.14 9.56
CA GLY A 46 -1.03 -0.60 8.28
C GLY A 46 -1.53 -1.68 7.33
N ILE A 47 -2.57 -1.40 6.57
CA ILE A 47 -3.11 -2.32 5.56
C ILE A 47 -3.10 -1.64 4.20
N GLY A 48 -2.47 -2.29 3.20
CA GLY A 48 -2.55 -1.92 1.79
C GLY A 48 -3.24 -3.02 1.01
N THR A 49 -4.36 -2.72 0.36
CA THR A 49 -5.25 -3.70 -0.28
C THR A 49 -5.83 -3.17 -1.58
N ASN A 50 -6.22 -4.05 -2.50
CA ASN A 50 -7.07 -3.68 -3.63
C ASN A 50 -8.55 -3.49 -3.21
N GLY A 51 -8.92 -3.87 -2.00
CA GLY A 51 -10.23 -3.67 -1.40
C GLY A 51 -11.33 -4.63 -1.85
N LEU A 52 -11.13 -5.35 -2.94
CA LEU A 52 -12.20 -6.18 -3.54
C LEU A 52 -12.63 -7.33 -2.65
N LYS A 53 -11.71 -7.91 -1.88
CA LYS A 53 -11.93 -9.08 -1.03
C LYS A 53 -12.02 -8.75 0.46
N ILE A 54 -12.12 -7.46 0.82
CA ILE A 54 -12.42 -7.10 2.21
C ILE A 54 -13.73 -7.78 2.63
N ASP A 55 -13.67 -8.56 3.70
CA ASP A 55 -14.86 -9.11 4.35
C ASP A 55 -15.57 -8.00 5.14
N MET A 56 -16.71 -7.56 4.64
CA MET A 56 -17.45 -6.46 5.26
C MET A 56 -18.03 -6.82 6.62
N ASN A 57 -18.18 -8.11 6.95
CA ASN A 57 -18.58 -8.56 8.28
C ASN A 57 -17.45 -8.41 9.32
N ARG A 58 -16.20 -8.37 8.84
CA ARG A 58 -15.00 -8.20 9.66
C ARG A 58 -14.35 -6.80 9.48
N ALA A 59 -14.97 -5.93 8.65
CA ALA A 59 -14.42 -4.60 8.36
C ALA A 59 -14.30 -3.75 9.64
N GLU A 60 -15.20 -3.93 10.61
CA GLU A 60 -15.14 -3.21 11.88
C GLU A 60 -13.88 -3.53 12.68
N ASP A 61 -13.39 -4.78 12.66
CA ASP A 61 -12.16 -5.18 13.35
C ASP A 61 -10.95 -4.37 12.84
N ILE A 62 -10.82 -4.25 11.50
CA ILE A 62 -9.71 -3.49 10.93
C ILE A 62 -9.88 -1.97 11.07
N LEU A 63 -11.11 -1.46 11.10
CA LEU A 63 -11.37 -0.04 11.33
C LEU A 63 -11.11 0.39 12.77
N ARG A 64 -11.35 -0.50 13.74
CA ARG A 64 -11.11 -0.28 15.16
C ARG A 64 -9.62 -0.35 15.51
N ASP A 65 -8.92 -1.34 14.96
CA ASP A 65 -7.61 -1.76 15.44
C ASP A 65 -6.45 -1.38 14.53
N ALA A 66 -6.67 -1.14 13.22
CA ALA A 66 -5.62 -0.68 12.33
C ALA A 66 -5.36 0.84 12.46
N THR A 67 -4.12 1.24 12.29
CA THR A 67 -3.71 2.65 12.23
C THR A 67 -4.15 3.29 10.91
N TYR A 68 -3.99 2.56 9.80
CA TYR A 68 -4.49 3.01 8.49
C TYR A 68 -4.87 1.85 7.57
N ILE A 69 -5.80 2.14 6.67
CA ILE A 69 -6.15 1.29 5.54
C ILE A 69 -5.95 2.12 4.27
N ARG A 70 -5.12 1.61 3.36
CA ARG A 70 -4.84 2.24 2.08
C ARG A 70 -5.33 1.36 0.94
N ILE A 71 -6.30 1.85 0.20
CA ILE A 71 -6.94 1.13 -0.89
C ILE A 71 -6.28 1.52 -2.21
N ASN A 72 -5.80 0.52 -2.95
CA ASN A 72 -5.16 0.73 -4.24
C ASN A 72 -6.23 0.86 -5.32
N LEU A 73 -6.44 2.09 -5.80
CA LEU A 73 -7.40 2.42 -6.84
C LEU A 73 -6.75 3.43 -7.79
N SER A 74 -6.40 2.97 -8.98
CA SER A 74 -5.63 3.73 -9.98
C SER A 74 -6.48 4.21 -11.15
N ALA A 75 -7.79 4.37 -10.92
CA ALA A 75 -8.76 4.83 -11.91
C ALA A 75 -9.89 5.62 -11.25
N GLY A 76 -10.43 6.60 -11.97
CA GLY A 76 -11.56 7.42 -11.56
C GLY A 76 -12.86 7.09 -12.31
N SER A 77 -12.84 6.09 -13.19
CA SER A 77 -13.99 5.67 -13.99
C SER A 77 -14.07 4.15 -14.09
N ARG A 78 -15.26 3.64 -14.44
CA ARG A 78 -15.47 2.20 -14.71
C ARG A 78 -14.59 1.72 -15.86
N GLU A 79 -14.48 2.52 -16.93
CA GLU A 79 -13.66 2.21 -18.10
C GLU A 79 -12.17 2.19 -17.73
N GLY A 80 -11.69 3.23 -17.05
CA GLY A 80 -10.32 3.31 -16.54
C GLY A 80 -10.00 2.15 -15.60
N PHE A 81 -10.92 1.80 -14.69
CA PHE A 81 -10.75 0.68 -13.78
C PHE A 81 -10.60 -0.65 -14.53
N THR A 82 -11.47 -0.91 -15.52
CA THR A 82 -11.39 -2.13 -16.33
C THR A 82 -10.07 -2.22 -17.07
N LYS A 83 -9.62 -1.09 -17.65
CA LYS A 83 -8.37 -1.02 -18.40
C LYS A 83 -7.14 -1.21 -17.51
N ILE A 84 -7.07 -0.50 -16.39
CA ILE A 84 -5.88 -0.45 -15.52
C ILE A 84 -5.81 -1.63 -14.56
N HIS A 85 -6.92 -2.01 -13.94
CA HIS A 85 -6.97 -3.11 -12.98
C HIS A 85 -7.30 -4.46 -13.61
N GLN A 86 -7.59 -4.50 -14.92
CA GLN A 86 -8.00 -5.70 -15.66
C GLN A 86 -9.13 -6.47 -14.94
N SER A 87 -10.11 -5.73 -14.47
CA SER A 87 -11.20 -6.21 -13.62
C SER A 87 -12.56 -5.77 -14.17
N SER A 88 -13.64 -6.45 -13.76
CA SER A 88 -14.99 -6.08 -14.18
C SER A 88 -15.34 -4.64 -13.77
N PRO A 89 -16.07 -3.88 -14.60
CA PRO A 89 -16.55 -2.53 -14.24
C PRO A 89 -17.45 -2.55 -12.99
N ASP A 90 -18.17 -3.64 -12.73
CA ASP A 90 -19.02 -3.78 -11.52
C ASP A 90 -18.16 -3.81 -10.24
N ASN A 91 -16.91 -4.29 -10.34
CA ASN A 91 -15.99 -4.25 -9.22
C ASN A 91 -15.56 -2.83 -8.83
N PHE A 92 -15.58 -1.89 -9.77
CA PHE A 92 -15.36 -0.47 -9.45
C PHE A 92 -16.44 0.07 -8.52
N ASP A 93 -17.71 -0.12 -8.87
CA ASP A 93 -18.82 0.37 -8.06
C ASP A 93 -18.88 -0.33 -6.70
N MET A 94 -18.70 -1.66 -6.71
CA MET A 94 -18.65 -2.44 -5.47
C MET A 94 -17.54 -1.92 -4.55
N LEU A 95 -16.36 -1.58 -5.09
CA LEU A 95 -15.25 -1.04 -4.33
C LEU A 95 -15.60 0.32 -3.72
N LEU A 96 -16.21 1.22 -4.52
CA LEU A 96 -16.62 2.54 -4.02
C LEU A 96 -17.65 2.42 -2.90
N GLU A 97 -18.64 1.51 -3.01
CA GLU A 97 -19.65 1.27 -1.96
C GLU A 97 -19.02 0.66 -0.70
N LYS A 98 -18.03 -0.24 -0.83
CA LYS A 98 -17.27 -0.74 0.33
C LYS A 98 -16.53 0.39 1.04
N ILE A 99 -15.80 1.25 0.30
CA ILE A 99 -15.08 2.39 0.88
C ILE A 99 -16.07 3.31 1.61
N LYS A 100 -17.17 3.67 0.97
CA LYS A 100 -18.20 4.52 1.55
C LYS A 100 -18.76 3.93 2.84
N THR A 101 -19.03 2.63 2.86
CA THR A 101 -19.51 1.91 4.04
C THR A 101 -18.47 1.94 5.16
N MET A 102 -17.20 1.67 4.86
CA MET A 102 -16.09 1.71 5.82
C MET A 102 -15.95 3.12 6.44
N VAL A 103 -15.98 4.17 5.60
CA VAL A 103 -15.94 5.57 6.09
C VAL A 103 -17.13 5.87 7.01
N LYS A 104 -18.34 5.41 6.65
CA LYS A 104 -19.53 5.58 7.48
C LYS A 104 -19.42 4.86 8.82
N VAL A 105 -18.97 3.62 8.85
CA VAL A 105 -18.76 2.82 10.07
C VAL A 105 -17.71 3.47 10.95
N ARG A 106 -16.56 3.88 10.39
CA ARG A 106 -15.49 4.58 11.11
C ARG A 106 -16.01 5.85 11.80
N LYS A 107 -16.73 6.71 11.05
CA LYS A 107 -17.27 7.98 11.59
C LYS A 107 -18.32 7.73 12.67
N LYS A 108 -19.21 6.75 12.47
CA LYS A 108 -20.27 6.41 13.44
C LYS A 108 -19.68 5.98 14.79
N ASN A 109 -18.58 5.24 14.79
CA ASN A 109 -17.98 4.66 15.99
C ASN A 109 -16.76 5.48 16.51
N ASP A 110 -16.45 6.62 15.89
CA ASP A 110 -15.27 7.47 16.20
C ASP A 110 -13.94 6.70 16.18
N TYR A 111 -13.81 5.70 15.29
CA TYR A 111 -12.56 4.98 15.12
C TYR A 111 -11.49 5.86 14.48
N LYS A 112 -10.24 5.73 14.95
CA LYS A 112 -9.13 6.62 14.56
C LYS A 112 -8.36 6.12 13.34
N CYS A 113 -8.79 5.02 12.74
CA CYS A 113 -8.17 4.46 11.54
C CYS A 113 -8.23 5.46 10.37
N THR A 114 -7.10 5.76 9.77
CA THR A 114 -7.02 6.59 8.56
C THR A 114 -7.39 5.75 7.33
N ILE A 115 -8.34 6.21 6.52
CA ILE A 115 -8.73 5.53 5.27
C ILE A 115 -8.25 6.38 4.09
N GLY A 116 -7.38 5.84 3.26
CA GLY A 116 -6.86 6.52 2.08
C GLY A 116 -6.96 5.70 0.80
N ILE A 117 -6.88 6.42 -0.31
CA ILE A 117 -6.73 5.84 -1.64
C ILE A 117 -5.31 6.07 -2.12
N GLN A 118 -4.72 5.07 -2.78
CA GLN A 118 -3.47 5.21 -3.49
C GLN A 118 -3.68 4.99 -4.99
N MET A 119 -3.26 5.98 -5.77
CA MET A 119 -3.13 5.87 -7.21
C MET A 119 -1.68 5.59 -7.58
N VAL A 120 -1.43 4.50 -8.28
CA VAL A 120 -0.16 4.27 -8.99
C VAL A 120 -0.32 4.87 -10.37
N LEU A 121 0.49 5.87 -10.65
CA LEU A 121 0.41 6.69 -11.86
C LEU A 121 1.24 6.07 -12.97
N ILE A 122 0.59 5.84 -14.11
CA ILE A 122 1.19 5.36 -15.37
C ILE A 122 0.61 6.20 -16.52
N PRO A 123 1.27 6.26 -17.69
CA PRO A 123 0.78 7.09 -18.81
C PRO A 123 -0.69 6.82 -19.19
N GLU A 124 -1.12 5.57 -19.06
CA GLU A 124 -2.45 5.11 -19.45
C GLU A 124 -3.59 5.62 -18.56
N ASN A 125 -3.27 6.15 -17.35
CA ASN A 125 -4.28 6.63 -16.40
C ASN A 125 -4.14 8.10 -16.01
N PHE A 126 -3.39 8.89 -16.76
CA PHE A 126 -3.22 10.33 -16.48
C PHE A 126 -4.55 11.09 -16.55
N ASN A 127 -5.47 10.69 -17.43
CA ASN A 127 -6.80 11.26 -17.57
C ASN A 127 -7.74 10.95 -16.38
N GLU A 128 -7.41 9.97 -15.55
CA GLU A 128 -8.21 9.54 -14.41
C GLU A 128 -7.95 10.36 -13.12
N ILE A 129 -6.86 11.14 -13.07
CA ILE A 129 -6.37 11.84 -11.88
C ILE A 129 -7.44 12.72 -11.24
N MET A 130 -8.00 13.65 -12.05
CA MET A 130 -8.93 14.66 -11.52
C MET A 130 -10.25 14.05 -11.08
N GLN A 131 -10.72 13.02 -11.79
CA GLN A 131 -11.95 12.34 -11.43
C GLN A 131 -11.76 11.52 -10.15
N LEU A 132 -10.62 10.83 -9.99
CA LEU A 132 -10.33 10.09 -8.77
C LEU A 132 -10.16 11.02 -7.57
N ALA A 133 -9.56 12.20 -7.75
CA ALA A 133 -9.46 13.20 -6.69
C ALA A 133 -10.85 13.64 -6.19
N LYS A 134 -11.80 13.89 -7.09
CA LYS A 134 -13.19 14.22 -6.75
C LYS A 134 -13.92 13.05 -6.08
N ILE A 135 -13.70 11.82 -6.56
CA ILE A 135 -14.28 10.61 -5.94
C ILE A 135 -13.78 10.46 -4.51
N GLY A 136 -12.50 10.62 -4.24
CA GLY A 136 -11.94 10.55 -2.89
C GLY A 136 -12.59 11.54 -1.93
N ALA A 137 -12.76 12.80 -2.36
CA ALA A 137 -13.46 13.83 -1.59
C ALA A 137 -14.94 13.42 -1.31
N ASN A 138 -15.66 12.95 -2.32
CA ASN A 138 -17.06 12.56 -2.20
C ASN A 138 -17.27 11.32 -1.30
N LEU A 139 -16.34 10.39 -1.32
CA LEU A 139 -16.36 9.22 -0.43
C LEU A 139 -16.05 9.59 1.03
N GLY A 140 -15.40 10.74 1.24
CA GLY A 140 -15.00 11.21 2.56
C GLY A 140 -13.84 10.41 3.16
N VAL A 141 -12.95 9.89 2.30
CA VAL A 141 -11.66 9.33 2.74
C VAL A 141 -10.73 10.46 3.21
N ASP A 142 -9.70 10.13 3.96
CA ASP A 142 -8.81 11.12 4.54
C ASP A 142 -7.77 11.63 3.52
N TYR A 143 -7.38 10.79 2.58
CA TYR A 143 -6.41 11.20 1.55
C TYR A 143 -6.50 10.40 0.24
N LEU A 144 -6.03 11.04 -0.83
CA LEU A 144 -5.58 10.40 -2.05
C LEU A 144 -4.07 10.59 -2.18
N GLN A 145 -3.31 9.51 -2.20
CA GLN A 145 -1.88 9.55 -2.49
C GLN A 145 -1.63 9.15 -3.93
N ILE A 146 -1.01 10.05 -4.70
CA ILE A 146 -0.59 9.78 -6.08
C ILE A 146 0.92 9.56 -6.09
N LYS A 147 1.36 8.41 -6.59
CA LYS A 147 2.78 8.09 -6.75
C LYS A 147 3.03 7.54 -8.16
N GLN A 148 4.23 7.79 -8.70
CA GLN A 148 4.64 7.14 -9.94
C GLN A 148 4.71 5.62 -9.79
N CYS A 149 4.56 4.90 -10.88
CA CYS A 149 4.92 3.49 -10.96
C CYS A 149 6.44 3.35 -10.84
N SER A 150 6.89 2.37 -10.07
CA SER A 150 8.30 1.97 -10.07
C SER A 150 8.46 0.89 -11.13
N ASP A 151 9.30 1.14 -12.13
CA ASP A 151 9.65 0.13 -13.12
C ASP A 151 10.58 -0.93 -12.52
N THR A 152 10.72 -2.05 -13.18
CA THR A 152 11.69 -3.08 -12.84
C THR A 152 13.12 -2.61 -13.12
N GLU A 153 14.11 -3.32 -12.57
CA GLU A 153 15.54 -3.08 -12.88
C GLU A 153 15.87 -3.24 -14.38
N TYR A 154 14.99 -3.91 -15.13
CA TYR A 154 15.14 -4.13 -16.57
C TYR A 154 14.30 -3.18 -17.44
N HIS A 155 13.61 -2.22 -16.85
CA HIS A 155 12.73 -1.25 -17.55
C HIS A 155 11.65 -1.91 -18.43
N GLU A 156 11.10 -3.00 -17.97
CA GLU A 156 10.10 -3.81 -18.71
C GLU A 156 8.80 -3.07 -18.98
N LEU A 157 8.44 -2.10 -18.13
CA LEU A 157 7.23 -1.29 -18.31
C LEU A 157 7.43 -0.13 -19.29
N GLY A 158 8.68 0.20 -19.63
CA GLY A 158 9.02 1.26 -20.58
C GLY A 158 8.58 2.66 -20.17
N ILE A 159 8.35 2.90 -18.87
CA ILE A 159 7.90 4.19 -18.34
C ILE A 159 9.10 5.15 -18.29
N SER A 160 8.95 6.30 -18.93
CA SER A 160 9.97 7.34 -19.00
C SER A 160 9.69 8.48 -18.00
N PRO A 161 10.72 9.11 -17.41
CA PRO A 161 10.56 10.35 -16.66
C PRO A 161 9.81 11.44 -17.44
N LYS A 162 10.05 11.53 -18.76
CA LYS A 162 9.36 12.48 -19.65
C LYS A 162 7.84 12.31 -19.71
N ASP A 163 7.33 11.11 -19.41
CA ASP A 163 5.89 10.89 -19.38
C ASP A 163 5.26 11.67 -18.22
N TYR A 164 5.97 11.79 -17.11
CA TYR A 164 5.48 12.53 -15.93
C TYR A 164 5.58 14.05 -16.08
N GLU A 165 6.45 14.57 -16.95
CA GLU A 165 6.50 16.01 -17.27
C GLU A 165 5.16 16.52 -17.82
N ARG A 166 4.50 15.69 -18.66
CA ARG A 166 3.22 16.03 -19.31
C ARG A 166 2.06 16.18 -18.34
N VAL A 167 2.16 15.62 -17.15
CA VAL A 167 1.06 15.54 -16.19
C VAL A 167 1.29 16.40 -14.95
N GLN A 168 2.44 17.09 -14.85
CA GLN A 168 2.78 17.90 -13.67
C GLN A 168 1.72 18.95 -13.32
N ASP A 169 1.17 19.64 -14.30
CA ASP A 169 0.15 20.69 -14.06
C ASP A 169 -1.17 20.07 -13.60
N VAL A 170 -1.56 18.90 -14.15
CA VAL A 170 -2.74 18.17 -13.70
C VAL A 170 -2.55 17.68 -12.26
N LEU A 171 -1.35 17.24 -11.91
CA LEU A 171 -1.04 16.83 -10.53
C LEU A 171 -1.12 17.98 -9.54
N LYS A 172 -0.59 19.16 -9.89
CA LYS A 172 -0.72 20.38 -9.07
C LYS A 172 -2.19 20.81 -8.92
N GLU A 173 -2.97 20.67 -10.00
CA GLU A 173 -4.40 20.99 -9.95
C GLU A 173 -5.18 19.97 -9.09
N ALA A 174 -4.78 18.70 -9.13
CA ALA A 174 -5.35 17.69 -8.24
C ALA A 174 -5.06 17.98 -6.76
N GLU A 175 -3.86 18.45 -6.40
CA GLU A 175 -3.53 18.84 -5.02
C GLU A 175 -4.41 19.98 -4.50
N LYS A 176 -4.91 20.89 -5.38
CA LYS A 176 -5.86 21.92 -5.00
C LYS A 176 -7.26 21.42 -4.65
N GLN A 177 -7.57 20.13 -4.95
CA GLN A 177 -8.81 19.50 -4.46
C GLN A 177 -8.76 19.16 -2.97
N SER A 178 -7.64 19.37 -2.30
CA SER A 178 -7.50 19.20 -0.85
C SER A 178 -8.40 20.15 -0.10
N THR A 179 -8.96 19.65 1.01
CA THR A 179 -9.79 20.39 1.96
C THR A 179 -9.24 20.19 3.37
N GLU A 180 -9.86 20.77 4.37
CA GLU A 180 -9.50 20.55 5.77
C GLU A 180 -9.54 19.06 6.16
N ASN A 181 -10.46 18.28 5.60
CA ASN A 181 -10.70 16.88 5.96
C ASN A 181 -10.31 15.87 4.86
N TYR A 182 -9.69 16.32 3.78
CA TYR A 182 -9.28 15.48 2.66
C TYR A 182 -8.01 16.01 2.03
N LEU A 183 -6.96 15.19 1.97
CA LEU A 183 -5.66 15.57 1.41
C LEU A 183 -5.38 14.85 0.10
N VAL A 184 -5.15 15.58 -0.98
CA VAL A 184 -4.52 15.03 -2.19
C VAL A 184 -3.01 15.25 -2.08
N LYS A 185 -2.24 14.17 -2.07
CA LYS A 185 -0.79 14.21 -1.86
C LYS A 185 -0.06 13.53 -3.01
N VAL A 186 0.67 14.31 -3.78
CA VAL A 186 1.56 13.83 -4.82
C VAL A 186 2.94 13.51 -4.23
N LYS A 187 3.51 12.36 -4.58
CA LYS A 187 4.87 11.96 -4.16
C LYS A 187 5.93 12.59 -5.06
N TRP A 188 6.01 13.94 -5.05
CA TRP A 188 6.92 14.72 -5.88
C TRP A 188 8.38 14.25 -5.78
N ASN A 189 8.85 13.92 -4.59
CA ASN A 189 10.20 13.40 -4.39
C ASN A 189 10.47 12.10 -5.16
N LYS A 190 9.44 11.30 -5.43
CA LYS A 190 9.55 10.07 -6.21
C LYS A 190 9.48 10.34 -7.71
N ILE A 191 8.63 11.29 -8.13
CA ILE A 191 8.53 11.72 -9.53
C ILE A 191 9.84 12.39 -9.95
N ASN A 192 10.38 13.29 -9.13
CA ASN A 192 11.60 14.03 -9.44
C ASN A 192 12.87 13.15 -9.43
N ILE A 193 12.92 12.08 -8.63
CA ILE A 193 14.06 11.14 -8.66
C ILE A 193 14.18 10.42 -10.02
N MET A 194 13.12 10.31 -10.78
CA MET A 194 13.18 9.72 -12.13
C MET A 194 14.01 10.56 -13.11
N ASP A 195 14.20 11.86 -12.83
CA ASP A 195 15.06 12.73 -13.64
C ASP A 195 16.56 12.48 -13.38
N GLU A 196 16.90 11.90 -12.23
CA GLU A 196 18.28 11.48 -11.89
C GLU A 196 18.59 10.11 -12.51
N THR A 197 18.76 10.09 -13.81
CA THR A 197 18.88 8.89 -14.65
C THR A 197 19.95 7.89 -14.23
N GLU A 198 21.07 8.33 -13.64
CA GLU A 198 22.16 7.46 -13.22
C GLU A 198 21.81 6.63 -11.96
N VAL A 199 21.11 7.22 -11.00
CA VAL A 199 20.73 6.54 -9.75
C VAL A 199 19.66 5.48 -10.02
N TYR A 200 18.75 5.76 -10.95
CA TYR A 200 17.64 4.85 -11.25
C TYR A 200 18.05 3.71 -12.18
N ARG A 201 18.85 4.00 -13.23
CA ARG A 201 19.28 3.02 -14.23
C ARG A 201 20.40 2.10 -13.76
N GLY A 202 21.29 2.58 -12.90
CA GLY A 202 22.47 1.81 -12.47
C GLY A 202 22.29 0.98 -11.21
N GLY A 203 21.15 1.11 -10.51
CA GLY A 203 20.99 0.51 -9.18
C GLY A 203 21.98 1.04 -8.12
N PHE A 204 22.74 2.06 -8.48
CA PHE A 204 23.71 2.67 -7.58
C PHE A 204 23.02 3.41 -6.44
N ARG A 205 23.57 3.24 -5.24
CA ARG A 205 23.22 4.00 -4.05
C ARG A 205 24.37 4.93 -3.70
N LYS A 206 24.05 6.13 -3.20
CA LYS A 206 25.07 7.08 -2.68
C LYS A 206 25.60 6.67 -1.30
N TYR A 207 25.43 5.40 -0.93
CA TYR A 207 25.86 4.85 0.37
C TYR A 207 26.26 3.38 0.21
N ASP A 208 27.26 2.96 0.98
CA ASP A 208 27.80 1.60 0.95
C ASP A 208 26.98 0.63 1.82
N ILE A 209 26.35 1.14 2.88
CA ILE A 209 25.58 0.35 3.84
C ILE A 209 24.12 0.84 3.90
N CYS A 210 23.16 -0.07 3.74
CA CYS A 210 21.75 0.21 3.93
C CYS A 210 21.36 0.06 5.41
N TYR A 211 21.23 1.17 6.12
CA TYR A 211 20.79 1.17 7.52
C TYR A 211 19.30 0.81 7.70
N GLY A 212 18.53 0.70 6.63
CA GLY A 212 17.15 0.21 6.69
C GLY A 212 17.05 -1.30 6.91
N THR A 213 18.02 -2.08 6.44
CA THR A 213 18.00 -3.55 6.48
C THR A 213 17.84 -4.12 7.91
N PRO A 214 18.59 -3.66 8.94
CA PRO A 214 18.41 -4.17 10.29
C PRO A 214 17.11 -3.69 10.98
N LEU A 215 16.42 -2.70 10.41
CA LEU A 215 15.19 -2.13 10.98
C LEU A 215 13.91 -2.65 10.32
N LEU A 216 14.03 -3.37 9.19
CA LEU A 216 12.90 -3.83 8.38
C LEU A 216 13.07 -5.30 8.02
N GLY A 217 12.21 -6.16 8.54
CA GLY A 217 12.02 -7.52 8.03
C GLY A 217 10.88 -7.52 7.01
N GLN A 218 11.06 -8.23 5.90
CA GLN A 218 9.99 -8.41 4.91
C GLN A 218 9.68 -9.88 4.70
N ILE A 219 8.39 -10.19 4.70
CA ILE A 219 7.87 -11.55 4.60
C ILE A 219 7.04 -11.63 3.33
N SER A 220 7.40 -12.57 2.46
CA SER A 220 6.66 -12.85 1.24
C SER A 220 5.35 -13.60 1.52
N GLY A 221 4.45 -13.62 0.55
CA GLY A 221 3.14 -14.28 0.69
C GLY A 221 3.20 -15.76 1.04
N ASN A 222 4.33 -16.44 0.81
CA ASN A 222 4.56 -17.84 1.17
C ASN A 222 5.27 -18.02 2.54
N GLY A 223 5.47 -16.94 3.31
CA GLY A 223 6.03 -16.99 4.67
C GLY A 223 7.56 -16.93 4.75
N LYS A 224 8.26 -16.74 3.65
CA LYS A 224 9.72 -16.60 3.63
C LYS A 224 10.15 -15.20 4.01
N VAL A 225 11.21 -15.11 4.83
CA VAL A 225 11.75 -13.87 5.36
C VAL A 225 12.95 -13.40 4.55
N TYR A 226 12.93 -12.12 4.19
CA TYR A 226 13.97 -11.47 3.40
C TYR A 226 14.32 -10.09 4.00
N PRO A 227 15.55 -9.57 3.75
CA PRO A 227 15.94 -8.26 4.24
C PRO A 227 15.27 -7.09 3.49
N CYS A 228 14.80 -7.32 2.25
CA CYS A 228 14.16 -6.30 1.43
C CYS A 228 13.36 -6.93 0.28
N GLY A 229 12.28 -6.27 -0.16
CA GLY A 229 11.38 -6.75 -1.23
C GLY A 229 12.05 -7.09 -2.57
N PRO A 230 12.99 -6.28 -3.10
CA PRO A 230 13.74 -6.62 -4.32
C PRO A 230 14.50 -7.95 -4.26
N PHE A 231 14.63 -8.54 -3.07
CA PHE A 231 15.31 -9.81 -2.87
C PHE A 231 14.35 -11.01 -2.70
N PHE A 232 13.06 -10.80 -2.81
CA PHE A 232 12.10 -11.88 -2.81
C PHE A 232 12.47 -12.93 -3.87
N GLU A 233 12.28 -14.21 -3.53
CA GLU A 233 12.63 -15.40 -4.33
C GLU A 233 14.14 -15.58 -4.65
N LYS A 234 15.00 -14.65 -4.26
CA LYS A 234 16.46 -14.80 -4.40
C LYS A 234 17.02 -15.62 -3.24
N LYS A 235 17.30 -16.90 -3.46
CA LYS A 235 17.73 -17.89 -2.45
C LYS A 235 18.87 -17.40 -1.55
N ARG A 236 19.84 -16.65 -2.10
CA ARG A 236 20.99 -16.12 -1.33
C ARG A 236 20.61 -15.12 -0.24
N PHE A 237 19.41 -14.53 -0.31
CA PHE A 237 18.90 -13.55 0.65
C PHE A 237 17.81 -14.12 1.55
N LEU A 238 17.47 -15.40 1.41
CA LEU A 238 16.50 -16.06 2.27
C LEU A 238 17.09 -16.16 3.70
N MET A 239 16.43 -15.52 4.66
CA MET A 239 16.82 -15.54 6.08
C MET A 239 16.16 -16.69 6.84
N GLY A 240 14.92 -17.06 6.50
CA GLY A 240 14.16 -18.12 7.14
C GLY A 240 12.74 -18.24 6.61
N ASP A 241 11.92 -19.07 7.29
CA ASP A 241 10.54 -19.36 6.92
C ASP A 241 9.66 -19.40 8.18
N ILE A 242 8.76 -18.44 8.36
CA ILE A 242 7.87 -18.35 9.53
C ILE A 242 6.87 -19.50 9.64
N ASN A 243 6.71 -20.31 8.58
CA ASN A 243 5.91 -21.53 8.66
C ASN A 243 6.61 -22.64 9.48
N ARG A 244 7.93 -22.60 9.54
CA ARG A 244 8.79 -23.59 10.22
C ARG A 244 9.38 -23.00 11.49
N ASP A 245 10.02 -21.84 11.37
CA ASP A 245 10.84 -21.23 12.38
C ASP A 245 10.10 -20.13 13.14
N SER A 246 10.53 -19.80 14.32
CA SER A 246 10.12 -18.59 15.03
C SER A 246 10.74 -17.37 14.35
N TYR A 247 9.98 -16.29 14.14
CA TYR A 247 10.54 -15.06 13.60
C TYR A 247 11.62 -14.48 14.52
N TYR A 248 11.44 -14.66 15.83
CA TYR A 248 12.43 -14.26 16.82
C TYR A 248 13.81 -14.93 16.61
N ASP A 249 13.83 -16.22 16.27
CA ASP A 249 15.07 -16.94 16.01
C ASP A 249 15.69 -16.62 14.65
N ILE A 250 14.86 -16.26 13.65
CA ILE A 250 15.31 -15.90 12.31
C ILE A 250 16.11 -14.56 12.32
N VAL A 251 15.72 -13.61 13.18
CA VAL A 251 16.28 -12.24 13.16
C VAL A 251 17.33 -11.96 14.24
N LYS A 252 17.56 -12.91 15.14
CA LYS A 252 18.64 -12.89 16.13
C LYS A 252 19.94 -13.49 15.59
#